data_0de65287dbb651e39077cc6e38c1db6d
#
_entry.id   0de65287dbb651e39077cc6e38c1db6d
#
_cell.length_a   1.000
_cell.length_b   1.000
_cell.length_c   1.000
_cell.angle_alpha   90.00
_cell.angle_beta   90.00
_cell.angle_gamma   90.00
#
_symmetry.space_group_name_H-M   'P 1'
#
loop_
_entity.id
_entity.type
_entity.pdbx_description
1 polymer ?
#
loop_
_entity_poly.entity_id
_entity_poly.type
_entity_poly.pdbx_seq_one_letter_code
_entity_poly.pdbx_strand_id
1 'polypeptide(L)'
;MDWAEIEAVVYSEENHPRDILGPRVTEDGILIQAFFPGATRAAVHTIRDGKQTEMVCEDEAGFFAVLLPGKKIPSYTLIYWDGDGNQMEHYDPYAYPMQFTEQEQKQFENGICYSIYEKLGAHPVKIDGVSGVYFAVWAPNAIRVSVVGNFNNWDGRAYQMNLLESGIYELFIPGVRAGDIYKYEIKAKGGLTYLKSDPYANAAQLRPNNASVVVDLGKYAWQDENWMKKRGVTQGDKAPISVYEVHLGSWKKPDDGREFYNYREIAPMLASYVKELGYTHVELMPVMEHPLDESWGYQVTGYYAPTARYGTPDDFRYFMDTMHQNDIGVILDWVPAHFPRDTFGLSAFDGTCLYEHFDPRQGSHPHWGTLIYNYGRPEVKNFLIANALFWAKEYHADGIRMDAVASMLYLD
;
A
#
# COMPACT_ATOMS: atom_id res chain seq x y z
N MET A 1 -7.79 -9.26 -33.98
CA MET A 1 -8.09 -9.44 -32.55
C MET A 1 -8.17 -10.91 -32.27
N ASP A 2 -7.52 -11.37 -31.22
CA ASP A 2 -7.62 -12.75 -30.76
C ASP A 2 -8.79 -12.84 -29.74
N TRP A 3 -9.72 -13.75 -29.98
CA TRP A 3 -10.89 -13.93 -29.13
C TRP A 3 -10.52 -14.47 -27.75
N ALA A 4 -9.44 -15.27 -27.67
CA ALA A 4 -8.93 -15.79 -26.40
C ALA A 4 -8.38 -14.67 -25.51
N GLU A 5 -7.76 -13.63 -26.09
CA GLU A 5 -7.28 -12.45 -25.35
C GLU A 5 -8.43 -11.64 -24.76
N ILE A 6 -9.54 -11.46 -25.54
CA ILE A 6 -10.74 -10.76 -25.07
C ILE A 6 -11.37 -11.53 -23.91
N GLU A 7 -11.56 -12.84 -24.05
CA GLU A 7 -12.11 -13.70 -23.00
C GLU A 7 -11.25 -13.65 -21.73
N ALA A 8 -9.91 -13.67 -21.83
CA ALA A 8 -9.00 -13.58 -20.67
C ALA A 8 -9.20 -12.28 -19.89
N VAL A 9 -9.40 -11.15 -20.57
CA VAL A 9 -9.70 -9.86 -19.91
C VAL A 9 -11.10 -9.88 -19.29
N VAL A 10 -12.11 -10.33 -20.04
CA VAL A 10 -13.52 -10.34 -19.60
C VAL A 10 -13.72 -11.25 -18.38
N TYR A 11 -13.10 -12.43 -18.38
CA TYR A 11 -13.15 -13.37 -17.25
C TYR A 11 -12.13 -13.04 -16.14
N SER A 12 -11.39 -11.96 -16.29
CA SER A 12 -10.36 -11.53 -15.33
C SER A 12 -9.31 -12.62 -15.05
N GLU A 13 -8.72 -13.16 -16.10
CA GLU A 13 -7.68 -14.19 -16.06
C GLU A 13 -6.38 -13.71 -16.72
N GLU A 14 -6.37 -12.45 -17.18
CA GLU A 14 -5.20 -11.82 -17.81
C GLU A 14 -4.30 -11.18 -16.74
N ASN A 15 -3.00 -11.45 -16.82
CA ASN A 15 -2.01 -10.85 -15.93
C ASN A 15 -1.07 -9.87 -16.65
N HIS A 16 -1.19 -9.72 -17.97
CA HIS A 16 -0.55 -8.69 -18.77
C HIS A 16 -1.61 -7.87 -19.54
N PRO A 17 -2.60 -7.28 -18.87
CA PRO A 17 -3.74 -6.64 -19.53
C PRO A 17 -3.31 -5.51 -20.48
N ARG A 18 -2.14 -4.96 -20.30
CA ARG A 18 -1.55 -3.91 -21.14
C ARG A 18 -1.17 -4.41 -22.53
N ASP A 19 -0.96 -5.70 -22.72
CA ASP A 19 -0.73 -6.29 -24.04
C ASP A 19 -2.01 -6.32 -24.88
N ILE A 20 -3.18 -6.19 -24.23
CA ILE A 20 -4.49 -6.21 -24.85
C ILE A 20 -5.16 -4.84 -24.76
N LEU A 21 -5.25 -4.26 -23.57
CA LEU A 21 -5.89 -2.96 -23.32
C LEU A 21 -4.93 -1.79 -23.57
N GLY A 22 -5.52 -0.62 -23.82
CA GLY A 22 -4.76 0.59 -24.09
C GLY A 22 -4.47 0.81 -25.59
N PRO A 23 -3.62 1.81 -25.92
CA PRO A 23 -3.34 2.23 -27.26
C PRO A 23 -2.14 1.47 -27.85
N ARG A 24 -2.27 0.97 -29.08
CA ARG A 24 -1.19 0.32 -29.84
C ARG A 24 -1.11 0.87 -31.25
N VAL A 25 0.10 1.10 -31.75
CA VAL A 25 0.33 1.45 -33.15
C VAL A 25 0.40 0.18 -33.98
N THR A 26 -0.45 0.08 -34.99
CA THR A 26 -0.50 -1.02 -35.95
C THR A 26 -0.16 -0.55 -37.37
N GLU A 27 -0.09 -1.46 -38.31
CA GLU A 27 0.09 -1.10 -39.75
C GLU A 27 -1.08 -0.26 -40.27
N ASP A 28 -2.31 -0.54 -39.81
CA ASP A 28 -3.55 0.10 -40.29
C ASP A 28 -3.92 1.37 -39.52
N GLY A 29 -3.26 1.68 -38.39
CA GLY A 29 -3.56 2.83 -37.58
C GLY A 29 -3.24 2.64 -36.12
N ILE A 30 -3.99 3.31 -35.24
CA ILE A 30 -3.85 3.25 -33.79
C ILE A 30 -5.06 2.48 -33.24
N LEU A 31 -4.84 1.26 -32.79
CA LEU A 31 -5.85 0.45 -32.13
C LEU A 31 -5.91 0.85 -30.65
N ILE A 32 -7.11 1.20 -30.20
CA ILE A 32 -7.40 1.44 -28.76
C ILE A 32 -8.44 0.43 -28.34
N GLN A 33 -8.12 -0.35 -27.29
CA GLN A 33 -8.99 -1.34 -26.69
C GLN A 33 -9.21 -1.00 -25.22
N ALA A 34 -10.47 -1.12 -24.77
CA ALA A 34 -10.86 -0.80 -23.40
C ALA A 34 -11.90 -1.80 -22.88
N PHE A 35 -11.89 -2.05 -21.59
CA PHE A 35 -12.85 -2.89 -20.92
C PHE A 35 -13.55 -2.12 -19.81
N PHE A 36 -14.85 -1.93 -19.94
CA PHE A 36 -15.74 -1.28 -18.98
C PHE A 36 -16.87 -2.23 -18.60
N PRO A 37 -16.73 -3.02 -17.53
CA PRO A 37 -17.72 -4.02 -17.14
C PRO A 37 -19.15 -3.44 -17.05
N GLY A 38 -20.07 -3.98 -17.84
CA GLY A 38 -21.46 -3.55 -17.87
C GLY A 38 -21.75 -2.26 -18.62
N ALA A 39 -20.77 -1.65 -19.29
CA ALA A 39 -21.00 -0.51 -20.17
C ALA A 39 -21.74 -0.95 -21.45
N THR A 40 -22.65 -0.08 -21.92
CA THR A 40 -23.44 -0.32 -23.14
C THR A 40 -22.86 0.35 -24.38
N ARG A 41 -22.03 1.38 -24.17
CA ARG A 41 -21.35 2.16 -25.21
C ARG A 41 -20.02 2.68 -24.71
N ALA A 42 -19.07 2.88 -25.63
CA ALA A 42 -17.83 3.58 -25.34
C ALA A 42 -17.38 4.42 -26.55
N ALA A 43 -16.59 5.46 -26.27
CA ALA A 43 -15.98 6.33 -27.28
C ALA A 43 -14.60 6.80 -26.84
N VAL A 44 -13.73 7.04 -27.80
CA VAL A 44 -12.47 7.77 -27.59
C VAL A 44 -12.71 9.25 -27.83
N HIS A 45 -12.32 10.08 -26.87
CA HIS A 45 -12.33 11.54 -26.99
C HIS A 45 -10.89 12.05 -27.13
N THR A 46 -10.52 12.53 -28.31
CA THR A 46 -9.19 13.10 -28.58
C THR A 46 -9.13 14.54 -28.08
N ILE A 47 -8.21 14.82 -27.12
CA ILE A 47 -8.16 16.10 -26.38
C ILE A 47 -7.82 17.28 -27.30
N ARG A 48 -6.98 17.05 -28.32
CA ARG A 48 -6.45 18.13 -29.15
C ARG A 48 -7.51 18.80 -30.03
N ASP A 49 -8.40 18.03 -30.63
CA ASP A 49 -9.41 18.48 -31.58
C ASP A 49 -10.84 18.34 -31.08
N GLY A 50 -11.01 17.79 -29.86
CA GLY A 50 -12.29 17.57 -29.22
C GLY A 50 -13.17 16.52 -29.93
N LYS A 51 -12.59 15.71 -30.82
CA LYS A 51 -13.32 14.72 -31.58
C LYS A 51 -13.67 13.50 -30.74
N GLN A 52 -14.94 13.11 -30.78
CA GLN A 52 -15.37 11.82 -30.22
C GLN A 52 -15.49 10.81 -31.36
N THR A 53 -14.95 9.62 -31.14
CA THR A 53 -15.04 8.48 -32.08
C THR A 53 -15.60 7.29 -31.33
N GLU A 54 -16.76 6.80 -31.73
CA GLU A 54 -17.41 5.63 -31.14
C GLU A 54 -16.52 4.40 -31.27
N MET A 55 -16.51 3.59 -30.22
CA MET A 55 -15.86 2.29 -30.19
C MET A 55 -16.86 1.19 -30.54
N VAL A 56 -16.39 0.15 -31.20
CA VAL A 56 -17.20 -1.06 -31.47
C VAL A 56 -17.23 -1.91 -30.22
N CYS A 57 -18.42 -2.37 -29.84
CA CYS A 57 -18.57 -3.38 -28.78
C CYS A 57 -18.20 -4.74 -29.37
N GLU A 58 -17.09 -5.29 -28.93
CA GLU A 58 -16.59 -6.59 -29.38
C GLU A 58 -17.11 -7.74 -28.50
N ASP A 59 -17.38 -7.44 -27.21
CA ASP A 59 -18.00 -8.37 -26.28
C ASP A 59 -19.01 -7.64 -25.39
N GLU A 60 -20.21 -8.22 -25.22
CA GLU A 60 -21.33 -7.63 -24.48
C GLU A 60 -21.06 -7.47 -22.96
N ALA A 61 -20.02 -8.09 -22.43
CA ALA A 61 -19.56 -7.85 -21.06
C ALA A 61 -18.93 -6.46 -20.87
N GLY A 62 -18.70 -5.72 -21.98
CA GLY A 62 -18.18 -4.35 -22.00
C GLY A 62 -16.78 -4.21 -22.56
N PHE A 63 -16.37 -5.10 -23.47
CA PHE A 63 -15.11 -4.95 -24.19
C PHE A 63 -15.30 -4.16 -25.49
N PHE A 64 -14.55 -3.08 -25.65
CA PHE A 64 -14.67 -2.14 -26.76
C PHE A 64 -13.35 -1.95 -27.50
N ALA A 65 -13.43 -1.71 -28.82
CA ALA A 65 -12.27 -1.43 -29.64
C ALA A 65 -12.56 -0.34 -30.69
N VAL A 66 -11.52 0.42 -31.06
CA VAL A 66 -11.58 1.36 -32.18
C VAL A 66 -10.23 1.45 -32.86
N LEU A 67 -10.23 1.60 -34.18
CA LEU A 67 -9.06 1.87 -34.99
C LEU A 67 -9.08 3.34 -35.43
N LEU A 68 -8.17 4.15 -34.90
CA LEU A 68 -8.02 5.54 -35.27
C LEU A 68 -6.96 5.70 -36.40
N PRO A 69 -7.17 6.64 -37.34
CA PRO A 69 -6.15 6.92 -38.36
C PRO A 69 -4.91 7.58 -37.75
N GLY A 70 -3.74 7.23 -38.26
CA GLY A 70 -2.48 7.84 -37.86
C GLY A 70 -1.44 6.83 -37.39
N LYS A 71 -0.22 7.35 -37.05
CA LYS A 71 0.91 6.56 -36.57
C LYS A 71 1.47 7.04 -35.24
N LYS A 72 0.84 8.02 -34.62
CA LYS A 72 1.21 8.55 -33.32
C LYS A 72 0.00 8.57 -32.41
N ILE A 73 0.11 7.93 -31.27
CA ILE A 73 -0.95 7.89 -30.25
C ILE A 73 -1.31 9.32 -29.84
N PRO A 74 -2.58 9.75 -29.99
CA PRO A 74 -3.02 11.07 -29.56
C PRO A 74 -3.15 11.13 -28.04
N SER A 75 -3.21 12.33 -27.47
CA SER A 75 -3.74 12.53 -26.11
C SER A 75 -5.24 12.34 -26.15
N TYR A 76 -5.78 11.45 -25.33
CA TYR A 76 -7.20 11.11 -25.31
C TYR A 76 -7.71 10.74 -23.93
N THR A 77 -9.03 10.75 -23.80
CA THR A 77 -9.80 10.12 -22.71
C THR A 77 -10.73 9.07 -23.28
N LEU A 78 -11.22 8.20 -22.44
CA LEU A 78 -12.24 7.20 -22.73
C LEU A 78 -13.56 7.65 -22.10
N ILE A 79 -14.61 7.67 -22.91
CA ILE A 79 -15.99 7.93 -22.46
C ILE A 79 -16.75 6.61 -22.55
N TYR A 80 -17.51 6.29 -21.49
CA TYR A 80 -18.42 5.15 -21.54
C TYR A 80 -19.76 5.47 -20.88
N TRP A 81 -20.79 4.72 -21.24
CA TRP A 81 -22.14 4.82 -20.68
C TRP A 81 -22.50 3.50 -20.02
N ASP A 82 -22.93 3.59 -18.77
CA ASP A 82 -23.44 2.43 -18.03
C ASP A 82 -24.83 1.98 -18.52
N GLY A 83 -25.37 0.93 -17.88
CA GLY A 83 -26.71 0.40 -18.20
C GLY A 83 -27.85 1.37 -17.93
N ASP A 84 -27.65 2.36 -17.07
CA ASP A 84 -28.63 3.42 -16.74
C ASP A 84 -28.50 4.65 -17.64
N GLY A 85 -27.49 4.66 -18.54
CA GLY A 85 -27.21 5.76 -19.45
C GLY A 85 -26.38 6.90 -18.86
N ASN A 86 -25.79 6.72 -17.67
CA ASN A 86 -24.88 7.71 -17.10
C ASN A 86 -23.57 7.70 -17.88
N GLN A 87 -23.09 8.89 -18.22
CA GLN A 87 -21.82 9.08 -18.92
C GLN A 87 -20.68 9.29 -17.94
N MET A 88 -19.59 8.57 -18.14
CA MET A 88 -18.34 8.73 -17.40
C MET A 88 -17.19 8.97 -18.37
N GLU A 89 -16.23 9.81 -17.98
CA GLU A 89 -15.03 10.11 -18.77
C GLU A 89 -13.79 9.95 -17.90
N HIS A 90 -12.82 9.15 -18.37
CA HIS A 90 -11.58 8.86 -17.67
C HIS A 90 -10.38 8.84 -18.61
N TYR A 91 -9.20 9.15 -18.10
CA TYR A 91 -7.97 8.81 -18.78
C TYR A 91 -7.79 7.29 -18.79
N ASP A 92 -7.21 6.75 -19.85
CA ASP A 92 -6.95 5.33 -19.99
C ASP A 92 -5.76 4.91 -19.11
N PRO A 93 -5.94 4.06 -18.08
CA PRO A 93 -4.85 3.65 -17.21
C PRO A 93 -3.77 2.86 -17.94
N TYR A 94 -4.10 2.17 -19.02
CA TYR A 94 -3.17 1.36 -19.81
C TYR A 94 -2.36 2.17 -20.83
N ALA A 95 -2.63 3.47 -20.98
CA ALA A 95 -1.86 4.37 -21.84
C ALA A 95 -0.54 4.85 -21.20
N TYR A 96 -0.33 4.62 -19.89
CA TYR A 96 0.84 5.13 -19.17
C TYR A 96 1.95 4.09 -19.06
N PRO A 97 3.25 4.51 -19.03
CA PRO A 97 4.37 3.59 -18.96
C PRO A 97 4.44 2.88 -17.59
N MET A 98 5.03 1.68 -17.61
CA MET A 98 5.42 0.95 -16.42
C MET A 98 6.47 1.74 -15.64
N GLN A 99 6.47 1.65 -14.31
CA GLN A 99 7.30 2.47 -13.43
C GLN A 99 8.48 1.74 -12.81
N PHE A 100 8.42 0.40 -12.69
CA PHE A 100 9.55 -0.39 -12.20
C PHE A 100 10.59 -0.58 -13.29
N THR A 101 11.84 -0.29 -12.96
CA THR A 101 12.99 -0.63 -13.79
C THR A 101 13.44 -2.07 -13.57
N GLU A 102 14.11 -2.67 -14.55
CA GLU A 102 14.71 -4.00 -14.39
C GLU A 102 15.70 -4.07 -13.22
N GLN A 103 16.43 -2.98 -12.96
CA GLN A 103 17.39 -2.92 -11.85
C GLN A 103 16.66 -2.98 -10.49
N GLU A 104 15.57 -2.22 -10.31
CA GLU A 104 14.77 -2.25 -9.08
C GLU A 104 14.15 -3.63 -8.85
N GLN A 105 13.65 -4.27 -9.91
CA GLN A 105 13.12 -5.63 -9.84
C GLN A 105 14.20 -6.62 -9.36
N LYS A 106 15.39 -6.62 -9.98
CA LYS A 106 16.51 -7.47 -9.58
C LYS A 106 17.00 -7.21 -8.16
N GLN A 107 17.01 -5.96 -7.71
CA GLN A 107 17.36 -5.62 -6.33
C GLN A 107 16.31 -6.17 -5.34
N PHE A 108 15.03 -6.10 -5.69
CA PHE A 108 13.95 -6.65 -4.86
C PHE A 108 14.02 -8.17 -4.76
N GLU A 109 14.18 -8.88 -5.88
CA GLU A 109 14.36 -10.34 -5.93
C GLU A 109 15.57 -10.82 -5.11
N ASN A 110 16.62 -10.01 -5.03
CA ASN A 110 17.79 -10.29 -4.21
C ASN A 110 17.66 -9.82 -2.75
N GLY A 111 16.54 -9.20 -2.38
CA GLY A 111 16.27 -8.75 -1.01
C GLY A 111 17.10 -7.55 -0.56
N ILE A 112 17.55 -6.71 -1.47
CA ILE A 112 18.43 -5.55 -1.21
C ILE A 112 17.87 -4.20 -1.69
N CYS A 113 16.60 -4.15 -2.08
CA CYS A 113 15.90 -2.92 -2.43
C CYS A 113 15.27 -2.28 -1.17
N TYR A 114 16.07 -1.66 -0.33
CA TYR A 114 15.62 -1.17 0.98
C TYR A 114 14.73 0.09 0.93
N SER A 115 14.64 0.74 -0.24
CA SER A 115 13.67 1.83 -0.51
C SER A 115 12.43 1.34 -1.26
N ILE A 116 12.18 0.04 -1.31
CA ILE A 116 11.07 -0.56 -2.06
C ILE A 116 9.70 0.03 -1.67
N TYR A 117 9.54 0.52 -0.44
CA TYR A 117 8.33 1.18 0.05
C TYR A 117 8.01 2.50 -0.68
N GLU A 118 8.97 3.07 -1.41
CA GLU A 118 8.76 4.23 -2.28
C GLU A 118 8.09 3.84 -3.61
N LYS A 119 8.01 2.53 -3.90
CA LYS A 119 7.44 1.96 -5.12
C LYS A 119 6.27 1.02 -4.85
N LEU A 120 6.42 0.02 -3.96
CA LEU A 120 5.30 -0.82 -3.54
C LEU A 120 4.36 -0.04 -2.64
N GLY A 121 3.06 -0.26 -2.82
CA GLY A 121 2.02 0.51 -2.16
C GLY A 121 1.20 1.36 -3.12
N ALA A 122 0.64 2.46 -2.62
CA ALA A 122 -0.17 3.41 -3.37
C ALA A 122 0.43 4.83 -3.27
N HIS A 123 0.95 5.34 -4.37
CA HIS A 123 1.68 6.60 -4.40
C HIS A 123 0.99 7.64 -5.30
N PRO A 124 0.51 8.77 -4.74
CA PRO A 124 0.04 9.89 -5.55
C PRO A 124 1.18 10.44 -6.41
N VAL A 125 1.01 10.39 -7.73
CA VAL A 125 2.02 10.83 -8.70
C VAL A 125 1.38 11.59 -9.86
N LYS A 126 2.21 12.27 -10.63
CA LYS A 126 1.81 12.92 -11.88
C LYS A 126 2.64 12.35 -13.02
N ILE A 127 1.99 11.63 -13.95
CA ILE A 127 2.63 11.02 -15.12
C ILE A 127 2.08 11.70 -16.38
N ASP A 128 2.96 12.16 -17.26
CA ASP A 128 2.61 12.86 -18.51
C ASP A 128 1.59 13.99 -18.32
N GLY A 129 1.70 14.71 -17.21
CA GLY A 129 0.83 15.83 -16.88
C GLY A 129 -0.50 15.46 -16.22
N VAL A 130 -0.82 14.18 -16.08
CA VAL A 130 -2.06 13.67 -15.47
C VAL A 130 -1.79 13.20 -14.03
N SER A 131 -2.61 13.70 -13.09
CA SER A 131 -2.54 13.29 -11.69
C SER A 131 -3.34 12.01 -11.46
N GLY A 132 -2.80 11.13 -10.65
CA GLY A 132 -3.40 9.86 -10.26
C GLY A 132 -2.61 9.18 -9.15
N VAL A 133 -2.87 7.90 -8.97
CA VAL A 133 -2.14 7.06 -8.00
C VAL A 133 -1.52 5.88 -8.74
N TYR A 134 -0.24 5.69 -8.49
CA TYR A 134 0.48 4.51 -8.90
C TYR A 134 0.36 3.45 -7.81
N PHE A 135 -0.09 2.26 -8.18
CA PHE A 135 -0.27 1.11 -7.31
C PHE A 135 0.71 0.01 -7.70
N ALA A 136 1.33 -0.60 -6.71
CA ALA A 136 2.16 -1.78 -6.94
C ALA A 136 2.13 -2.74 -5.75
N VAL A 137 2.09 -4.04 -6.02
CA VAL A 137 2.04 -5.10 -5.01
C VAL A 137 2.74 -6.37 -5.49
N TRP A 138 3.42 -7.06 -4.58
CA TRP A 138 4.07 -8.33 -4.86
C TRP A 138 3.13 -9.50 -4.60
N ALA A 139 2.80 -10.26 -5.65
CA ALA A 139 1.88 -11.40 -5.60
C ALA A 139 2.19 -12.44 -6.70
N PRO A 140 3.38 -13.04 -6.72
CA PRO A 140 3.92 -13.80 -7.85
C PRO A 140 3.12 -15.06 -8.22
N ASN A 141 2.27 -15.57 -7.32
CA ASN A 141 1.50 -16.78 -7.56
C ASN A 141 0.03 -16.49 -7.92
N ALA A 142 -0.38 -15.23 -7.93
CA ALA A 142 -1.72 -14.83 -8.36
C ALA A 142 -1.92 -15.08 -9.85
N ILE A 143 -3.15 -15.39 -10.26
CA ILE A 143 -3.56 -15.40 -11.67
C ILE A 143 -3.73 -13.96 -12.15
N ARG A 144 -4.34 -13.12 -11.31
CA ARG A 144 -4.61 -11.72 -11.60
C ARG A 144 -4.67 -10.94 -10.28
N VAL A 145 -4.21 -9.70 -10.31
CA VAL A 145 -4.42 -8.71 -9.25
C VAL A 145 -5.12 -7.50 -9.83
N SER A 146 -6.09 -6.95 -9.11
CA SER A 146 -6.76 -5.70 -9.47
C SER A 146 -6.83 -4.76 -8.28
N VAL A 147 -6.84 -3.45 -8.57
CA VAL A 147 -7.12 -2.43 -7.56
C VAL A 147 -8.63 -2.23 -7.49
N VAL A 148 -9.18 -2.32 -6.28
CA VAL A 148 -10.62 -2.08 -6.03
C VAL A 148 -10.80 -1.02 -4.96
N GLY A 149 -11.83 -0.21 -5.10
CA GLY A 149 -12.16 0.87 -4.18
C GLY A 149 -13.47 1.55 -4.56
N ASN A 150 -13.81 2.64 -3.86
CA ASN A 150 -15.04 3.38 -4.17
C ASN A 150 -15.02 3.97 -5.59
N PHE A 151 -13.84 4.21 -6.15
CA PHE A 151 -13.66 4.79 -7.49
C PHE A 151 -14.02 3.84 -8.64
N ASN A 152 -14.22 2.55 -8.37
CA ASN A 152 -14.65 1.54 -9.35
C ASN A 152 -15.72 0.59 -8.80
N ASN A 153 -16.49 1.03 -7.80
CA ASN A 153 -17.54 0.24 -7.15
C ASN A 153 -17.07 -1.13 -6.64
N TRP A 154 -15.79 -1.24 -6.28
CA TRP A 154 -15.15 -2.47 -5.80
C TRP A 154 -15.19 -3.62 -6.83
N ASP A 155 -15.28 -3.31 -8.12
CA ASP A 155 -15.27 -4.28 -9.20
C ASP A 155 -13.84 -4.57 -9.67
N GLY A 156 -13.32 -5.75 -9.33
CA GLY A 156 -11.97 -6.18 -9.69
C GLY A 156 -11.76 -6.47 -11.18
N ARG A 157 -12.81 -6.43 -12.01
CA ARG A 157 -12.67 -6.56 -13.45
C ARG A 157 -12.15 -5.28 -14.11
N ALA A 158 -12.35 -4.11 -13.47
CA ALA A 158 -12.12 -2.80 -14.09
C ALA A 158 -10.63 -2.39 -14.16
N TYR A 159 -9.86 -2.58 -13.10
CA TYR A 159 -8.46 -2.13 -12.99
C TYR A 159 -7.52 -3.31 -12.72
N GLN A 160 -7.39 -4.17 -13.73
CA GLN A 160 -6.47 -5.31 -13.71
C GLN A 160 -5.04 -4.78 -13.85
N MET A 161 -4.16 -5.22 -12.95
CA MET A 161 -2.76 -4.77 -12.89
C MET A 161 -1.88 -5.64 -13.79
N ASN A 162 -0.78 -5.07 -14.25
CA ASN A 162 0.18 -5.75 -15.12
C ASN A 162 1.28 -6.42 -14.29
N LEU A 163 1.50 -7.72 -14.53
CA LEU A 163 2.56 -8.51 -13.91
C LEU A 163 3.93 -8.18 -14.50
N LEU A 164 4.93 -8.08 -13.64
CA LEU A 164 6.35 -7.97 -13.98
C LEU A 164 7.07 -9.31 -13.75
N GLU A 165 8.27 -9.45 -14.31
CA GLU A 165 9.10 -10.67 -14.15
C GLU A 165 9.41 -10.98 -12.68
N SER A 166 9.56 -9.96 -11.84
CA SER A 166 9.78 -10.08 -10.38
C SER A 166 8.56 -10.56 -9.58
N GLY A 167 7.41 -10.80 -10.21
CA GLY A 167 6.16 -11.13 -9.53
C GLY A 167 5.44 -9.94 -8.90
N ILE A 168 5.89 -8.72 -9.20
CA ILE A 168 5.20 -7.49 -8.83
C ILE A 168 4.12 -7.20 -9.87
N TYR A 169 2.93 -6.80 -9.40
CA TYR A 169 1.88 -6.24 -10.22
C TYR A 169 1.88 -4.72 -10.06
N GLU A 170 1.73 -3.97 -11.17
CA GLU A 170 1.65 -2.51 -11.11
C GLU A 170 0.58 -1.94 -12.05
N LEU A 171 0.02 -0.78 -11.68
CA LEU A 171 -0.90 0.01 -12.50
C LEU A 171 -0.92 1.47 -12.02
N PHE A 172 -0.87 2.42 -12.96
CA PHE A 172 -1.21 3.82 -12.69
C PHE A 172 -2.69 4.04 -12.97
N ILE A 173 -3.43 4.58 -11.99
CA ILE A 173 -4.86 4.89 -12.15
C ILE A 173 -5.06 6.41 -12.08
N PRO A 174 -5.34 7.06 -13.22
CA PRO A 174 -5.65 8.47 -13.27
C PRO A 174 -6.90 8.83 -12.47
N GLY A 175 -6.89 10.00 -11.82
CA GLY A 175 -8.06 10.52 -11.11
C GLY A 175 -8.23 10.01 -9.68
N VAL A 176 -7.62 8.90 -9.31
CA VAL A 176 -7.54 8.44 -7.91
C VAL A 176 -6.62 9.40 -7.13
N ARG A 177 -6.91 9.66 -5.86
CA ARG A 177 -6.25 10.69 -5.06
C ARG A 177 -6.06 10.31 -3.61
N ALA A 178 -5.27 11.07 -2.89
CA ALA A 178 -5.12 10.93 -1.45
C ALA A 178 -6.49 11.04 -0.74
N GLY A 179 -6.75 10.13 0.19
CA GLY A 179 -8.00 9.94 0.89
C GLY A 179 -8.89 8.84 0.30
N ASP A 180 -8.67 8.42 -0.92
CA ASP A 180 -9.41 7.28 -1.50
C ASP A 180 -9.04 5.98 -0.78
N ILE A 181 -10.04 5.13 -0.59
CA ILE A 181 -9.88 3.81 0.03
C ILE A 181 -9.79 2.73 -1.04
N TYR A 182 -8.92 1.74 -0.79
CA TYR A 182 -8.70 0.66 -1.74
C TYR A 182 -8.30 -0.65 -1.07
N LYS A 183 -8.39 -1.73 -1.84
CA LYS A 183 -7.78 -3.04 -1.58
C LYS A 183 -7.22 -3.61 -2.88
N TYR A 184 -6.45 -4.67 -2.75
CA TYR A 184 -6.15 -5.54 -3.88
C TYR A 184 -7.14 -6.71 -3.91
N GLU A 185 -7.80 -6.91 -5.03
CA GLU A 185 -8.52 -8.14 -5.31
C GLU A 185 -7.57 -9.11 -6.01
N ILE A 186 -7.27 -10.22 -5.35
CA ILE A 186 -6.33 -11.22 -5.84
C ILE A 186 -7.08 -12.47 -6.27
N LYS A 187 -6.98 -12.83 -7.55
CA LYS A 187 -7.47 -14.11 -8.07
C LYS A 187 -6.36 -15.16 -7.95
N ALA A 188 -6.53 -16.08 -7.04
CA ALA A 188 -5.57 -17.15 -6.79
C ALA A 188 -5.78 -18.31 -7.76
N LYS A 189 -4.76 -19.17 -7.88
CA LYS A 189 -4.85 -20.44 -8.61
C LYS A 189 -6.01 -21.27 -8.05
N GLY A 190 -6.90 -21.74 -8.95
CA GLY A 190 -8.14 -22.42 -8.59
C GLY A 190 -9.38 -21.51 -8.61
N GLY A 191 -9.21 -20.22 -8.99
CA GLY A 191 -10.32 -19.30 -9.29
C GLY A 191 -10.92 -18.57 -8.08
N LEU A 192 -10.43 -18.80 -6.86
CA LEU A 192 -10.87 -18.06 -5.67
C LEU A 192 -10.32 -16.64 -5.69
N THR A 193 -11.14 -15.67 -5.31
CA THR A 193 -10.75 -14.27 -5.16
C THR A 193 -10.69 -13.87 -3.69
N TYR A 194 -9.67 -13.08 -3.34
CA TYR A 194 -9.45 -12.54 -1.99
C TYR A 194 -9.33 -11.02 -2.05
N LEU A 195 -9.92 -10.35 -1.07
CA LEU A 195 -9.72 -8.92 -0.85
C LEU A 195 -8.63 -8.72 0.20
N LYS A 196 -7.49 -8.19 -0.21
CA LYS A 196 -6.32 -7.97 0.64
C LYS A 196 -6.06 -6.48 0.87
N SER A 197 -5.76 -6.12 2.12
CA SER A 197 -5.16 -4.82 2.41
C SER A 197 -3.75 -4.77 1.83
N ASP A 198 -3.30 -3.60 1.46
CA ASP A 198 -1.97 -3.42 0.89
C ASP A 198 -0.89 -3.60 1.97
N PRO A 199 0.08 -4.50 1.79
CA PRO A 199 1.18 -4.72 2.73
C PRO A 199 2.04 -3.48 2.97
N TYR A 200 2.11 -2.56 2.00
CA TYR A 200 2.88 -1.32 2.04
C TYR A 200 2.03 -0.07 2.24
N ALA A 201 0.75 -0.22 2.57
CA ALA A 201 -0.13 0.93 2.80
C ALA A 201 0.40 1.84 3.91
N ASN A 202 0.39 3.15 3.65
CA ASN A 202 0.83 4.15 4.62
C ASN A 202 -0.28 4.63 5.56
N ALA A 203 -1.53 4.23 5.31
CA ALA A 203 -2.66 4.42 6.21
C ALA A 203 -3.71 3.35 6.00
N ALA A 204 -4.54 3.14 7.02
CA ALA A 204 -5.66 2.21 7.01
C ALA A 204 -6.94 2.91 7.48
N GLN A 205 -8.08 2.34 7.12
CA GLN A 205 -9.34 2.73 7.72
C GLN A 205 -9.36 2.37 9.21
N LEU A 206 -10.12 3.16 9.99
CA LEU A 206 -10.39 2.83 11.38
C LEU A 206 -11.20 1.53 11.46
N ARG A 207 -10.78 0.65 12.37
CA ARG A 207 -11.50 -0.60 12.65
C ARG A 207 -12.98 -0.37 13.00
N PRO A 208 -13.89 -1.25 12.66
CA PRO A 208 -13.71 -2.61 12.13
C PRO A 208 -13.40 -2.69 10.63
N ASN A 209 -13.38 -1.55 9.95
CA ASN A 209 -12.97 -1.50 8.55
C ASN A 209 -11.48 -1.79 8.41
N ASN A 210 -11.07 -2.30 7.24
CA ASN A 210 -9.70 -2.76 7.02
C ASN A 210 -9.19 -2.50 5.59
N ALA A 211 -9.77 -1.53 4.90
CA ALA A 211 -9.21 -1.09 3.63
C ALA A 211 -8.00 -0.18 3.87
N SER A 212 -7.10 -0.18 2.92
CA SER A 212 -5.98 0.76 2.84
C SER A 212 -6.45 2.13 2.39
N VAL A 213 -5.74 3.18 2.79
CA VAL A 213 -6.03 4.56 2.41
C VAL A 213 -4.84 5.15 1.67
N VAL A 214 -5.11 5.78 0.54
CA VAL A 214 -4.07 6.51 -0.22
C VAL A 214 -3.62 7.73 0.56
N VAL A 215 -2.32 7.87 0.79
CA VAL A 215 -1.72 9.01 1.52
C VAL A 215 -0.59 9.62 0.71
N ASP A 216 -0.50 10.95 0.74
CA ASP A 216 0.64 11.69 0.24
C ASP A 216 1.55 12.05 1.43
N LEU A 217 2.59 11.25 1.64
CA LEU A 217 3.53 11.44 2.73
C LEU A 217 4.42 12.68 2.57
N GLY A 218 4.51 13.27 1.38
CA GLY A 218 5.39 14.41 1.09
C GLY A 218 4.91 15.76 1.62
N LYS A 219 3.75 15.83 2.30
CA LYS A 219 3.13 17.12 2.69
C LYS A 219 3.47 17.60 4.09
N TYR A 220 3.95 16.75 4.98
CA TYR A 220 4.26 17.16 6.35
C TYR A 220 5.54 17.99 6.40
N ALA A 221 5.48 19.15 7.05
CA ALA A 221 6.61 20.05 7.26
C ALA A 221 7.21 19.84 8.66
N TRP A 222 8.29 19.11 8.74
CA TRP A 222 9.02 18.82 9.98
C TRP A 222 9.58 20.09 10.64
N GLN A 223 9.56 20.13 11.96
CA GLN A 223 10.12 21.21 12.79
C GLN A 223 11.25 20.71 13.71
N ASP A 224 11.72 19.50 13.51
CA ASP A 224 12.68 18.80 14.37
C ASP A 224 14.14 18.88 13.88
N GLU A 225 14.48 19.77 12.96
CA GLU A 225 15.84 19.91 12.39
C GLU A 225 16.94 19.99 13.44
N ASN A 226 16.69 20.70 14.56
CA ASN A 226 17.67 20.83 15.64
C ASN A 226 17.94 19.49 16.32
N TRP A 227 16.90 18.70 16.55
CA TRP A 227 17.00 17.35 17.08
C TRP A 227 17.78 16.45 16.13
N MET A 228 17.40 16.41 14.86
CA MET A 228 18.05 15.59 13.82
C MET A 228 19.55 15.89 13.67
N LYS A 229 19.97 17.16 13.85
CA LYS A 229 21.39 17.55 13.82
C LYS A 229 22.17 17.11 15.06
N LYS A 230 21.54 17.11 16.22
CA LYS A 230 22.25 16.85 17.50
C LYS A 230 22.11 15.43 18.03
N ARG A 231 21.08 14.65 17.59
CA ARG A 231 20.80 13.33 18.15
C ARG A 231 21.99 12.36 18.10
N GLY A 232 22.80 12.39 17.03
CA GLY A 232 24.01 11.57 16.92
C GLY A 232 25.11 11.88 17.95
N VAL A 233 25.08 13.08 18.55
CA VAL A 233 26.01 13.52 19.59
C VAL A 233 25.39 13.32 20.98
N THR A 234 24.14 13.71 21.15
CA THR A 234 23.45 13.68 22.46
C THR A 234 22.96 12.30 22.85
N GLN A 235 22.82 11.39 21.88
CA GLN A 235 22.38 9.99 22.06
C GLN A 235 23.47 8.98 21.66
N GLY A 236 24.73 9.43 21.58
CA GLY A 236 25.87 8.54 21.31
C GLY A 236 26.12 7.55 22.47
N ASP A 237 26.96 6.54 22.21
CA ASP A 237 27.26 5.40 23.09
C ASP A 237 27.60 5.75 24.55
N LYS A 238 27.95 7.01 24.84
CA LYS A 238 28.31 7.49 26.17
C LYS A 238 27.21 8.33 26.82
N ALA A 239 26.13 8.60 26.17
CA ALA A 239 25.01 9.37 26.72
C ALA A 239 24.18 8.49 27.68
N PRO A 240 23.76 9.01 28.85
CA PRO A 240 22.85 8.29 29.72
C PRO A 240 21.47 8.17 29.02
N ILE A 241 20.87 6.99 29.07
CA ILE A 241 19.56 6.72 28.54
C ILE A 241 18.61 6.31 29.67
N SER A 242 17.45 6.97 29.72
CA SER A 242 16.33 6.61 30.59
C SER A 242 15.09 6.56 29.73
N VAL A 243 14.43 5.39 29.68
CA VAL A 243 13.31 5.10 28.77
C VAL A 243 12.02 4.99 29.56
N TYR A 244 10.97 5.65 29.07
CA TYR A 244 9.59 5.49 29.54
C TYR A 244 8.80 4.72 28.50
N GLU A 245 8.48 3.46 28.78
CA GLU A 245 7.64 2.62 27.95
C GLU A 245 6.16 2.99 28.14
N VAL A 246 5.42 3.13 27.03
CA VAL A 246 4.02 3.58 27.08
C VAL A 246 3.16 2.97 25.98
N HIS A 247 1.96 2.51 26.34
CA HIS A 247 0.89 2.18 25.42
C HIS A 247 -0.06 3.38 25.30
N LEU A 248 -0.11 4.01 24.13
CA LEU A 248 -0.85 5.26 23.93
C LEU A 248 -2.34 5.16 24.25
N GLY A 249 -2.96 4.02 23.92
CA GLY A 249 -4.39 3.80 24.14
C GLY A 249 -4.82 3.61 25.58
N SER A 250 -3.89 3.30 26.50
CA SER A 250 -4.22 3.05 27.92
C SER A 250 -3.54 4.00 28.90
N TRP A 251 -2.55 4.79 28.46
CA TRP A 251 -1.80 5.71 29.32
C TRP A 251 -2.69 6.74 29.99
N LYS A 252 -3.56 7.39 29.20
CA LYS A 252 -4.62 8.29 29.68
C LYS A 252 -5.86 8.12 28.83
N LYS A 253 -7.02 8.28 29.46
CA LYS A 253 -8.31 8.27 28.78
C LYS A 253 -8.93 9.67 28.80
N PRO A 254 -9.54 10.11 27.68
CA PRO A 254 -10.34 11.34 27.68
C PRO A 254 -11.59 11.16 28.55
N ASP A 255 -12.10 12.27 29.09
CA ASP A 255 -13.29 12.34 29.93
C ASP A 255 -14.54 12.79 29.17
N ASP A 256 -14.43 12.96 27.86
CA ASP A 256 -15.46 13.44 26.94
C ASP A 256 -16.24 12.30 26.22
N GLY A 257 -16.05 11.08 26.64
CA GLY A 257 -16.71 9.89 26.07
C GLY A 257 -16.00 9.25 24.87
N ARG A 258 -14.92 9.83 24.38
CA ARG A 258 -14.07 9.19 23.37
C ARG A 258 -13.26 8.03 23.99
N GLU A 259 -12.94 7.05 23.18
CA GLU A 259 -12.17 5.90 23.63
C GLU A 259 -10.68 6.25 23.85
N PHE A 260 -10.11 7.07 22.97
CA PHE A 260 -8.70 7.45 22.98
C PHE A 260 -8.48 8.94 22.75
N TYR A 261 -7.37 9.46 23.29
CA TYR A 261 -6.79 10.71 22.79
C TYR A 261 -6.18 10.47 21.39
N ASN A 262 -6.22 11.48 20.52
CA ASN A 262 -5.49 11.43 19.28
C ASN A 262 -3.99 11.76 19.48
N TYR A 263 -3.18 11.48 18.45
CA TYR A 263 -1.73 11.72 18.48
C TYR A 263 -1.38 13.17 18.85
N ARG A 264 -2.13 14.16 18.34
CA ARG A 264 -1.86 15.59 18.59
C ARG A 264 -2.19 16.01 20.02
N GLU A 265 -3.21 15.42 20.62
CA GLU A 265 -3.62 15.70 22.00
C GLU A 265 -2.64 15.06 22.99
N ILE A 266 -2.27 13.81 22.74
CA ILE A 266 -1.41 13.06 23.67
C ILE A 266 0.06 13.53 23.64
N ALA A 267 0.55 14.02 22.50
CA ALA A 267 1.95 14.42 22.33
C ALA A 267 2.42 15.46 23.36
N PRO A 268 1.80 16.63 23.53
CA PRO A 268 2.25 17.62 24.50
C PRO A 268 2.06 17.14 25.95
N MET A 269 1.03 16.34 26.24
CA MET A 269 0.81 15.80 27.58
C MET A 269 1.91 14.82 27.98
N LEU A 270 2.25 13.90 27.07
CA LEU A 270 3.28 12.90 27.33
C LEU A 270 4.68 13.56 27.37
N ALA A 271 4.98 14.49 26.47
CA ALA A 271 6.24 15.22 26.47
C ALA A 271 6.47 15.95 27.78
N SER A 272 5.45 16.67 28.29
CA SER A 272 5.55 17.36 29.59
C SER A 272 5.80 16.37 30.73
N TYR A 273 5.04 15.28 30.76
CA TYR A 273 5.12 14.27 31.82
C TYR A 273 6.51 13.59 31.89
N VAL A 274 7.02 13.10 30.76
CA VAL A 274 8.30 12.39 30.74
C VAL A 274 9.49 13.33 31.01
N LYS A 275 9.37 14.59 30.56
CA LYS A 275 10.40 15.63 30.81
C LYS A 275 10.47 16.02 32.29
N GLU A 276 9.31 16.16 32.95
CA GLU A 276 9.23 16.43 34.40
C GLU A 276 9.89 15.29 35.22
N LEU A 277 9.72 14.06 34.78
CA LEU A 277 10.31 12.88 35.43
C LEU A 277 11.77 12.63 35.06
N GLY A 278 12.33 13.38 34.11
CA GLY A 278 13.74 13.28 33.70
C GLY A 278 14.06 12.13 32.76
N TYR A 279 13.08 11.57 32.08
CA TYR A 279 13.30 10.57 31.00
C TYR A 279 13.91 11.24 29.78
N THR A 280 14.77 10.51 29.08
CA THR A 280 15.40 10.93 27.82
C THR A 280 14.69 10.43 26.59
N HIS A 281 13.97 9.31 26.70
CA HIS A 281 13.28 8.64 25.60
C HIS A 281 11.90 8.16 26.02
N VAL A 282 11.01 8.06 25.03
CA VAL A 282 9.75 7.29 25.10
C VAL A 282 9.92 6.06 24.23
N GLU A 283 9.55 4.89 24.74
CA GLU A 283 9.35 3.69 23.95
C GLU A 283 7.86 3.50 23.75
N LEU A 284 7.40 3.57 22.50
CA LEU A 284 6.00 3.33 22.16
C LEU A 284 5.80 1.84 21.93
N MET A 285 4.94 1.20 22.73
CA MET A 285 4.39 -0.11 22.41
C MET A 285 3.80 -0.06 21.00
N PRO A 286 3.66 -1.19 20.27
CA PRO A 286 3.47 -1.16 18.83
C PRO A 286 2.38 -0.21 18.35
N VAL A 287 2.75 0.74 17.50
CA VAL A 287 1.87 1.76 16.90
C VAL A 287 1.53 1.47 15.44
N MET A 288 2.04 0.37 14.88
CA MET A 288 1.65 -0.08 13.56
C MET A 288 0.20 -0.54 13.56
N GLU A 289 -0.48 -0.45 12.41
CA GLU A 289 -1.90 -0.79 12.33
C GLU A 289 -2.16 -2.25 12.67
N HIS A 290 -3.18 -2.49 13.49
CA HIS A 290 -3.57 -3.80 14.00
C HIS A 290 -5.08 -3.85 14.28
N PRO A 291 -5.76 -5.00 14.08
CA PRO A 291 -7.20 -5.10 14.24
C PRO A 291 -7.64 -5.26 15.70
N LEU A 292 -6.84 -5.92 16.54
CA LEU A 292 -7.20 -6.37 17.88
C LEU A 292 -6.59 -5.48 18.96
N ASP A 293 -7.40 -4.75 19.72
CA ASP A 293 -6.93 -3.85 20.78
C ASP A 293 -6.23 -4.60 21.92
N GLU A 294 -6.75 -5.77 22.29
CA GLU A 294 -6.21 -6.63 23.34
C GLU A 294 -4.82 -7.18 23.03
N SER A 295 -4.39 -7.10 21.77
CA SER A 295 -3.03 -7.47 21.38
C SER A 295 -1.98 -6.42 21.76
N TRP A 296 -2.40 -5.23 22.23
CA TRP A 296 -1.54 -4.06 22.48
C TRP A 296 -0.71 -3.62 21.26
N GLY A 297 -1.16 -4.01 20.06
CA GLY A 297 -0.46 -3.74 18.81
C GLY A 297 0.50 -4.84 18.35
N TYR A 298 0.68 -5.94 19.10
CA TYR A 298 1.58 -7.02 18.71
C TYR A 298 1.06 -7.94 17.60
N GLN A 299 -0.20 -7.77 17.16
CA GLN A 299 -0.76 -8.47 16.00
C GLN A 299 -0.90 -7.53 14.79
N VAL A 300 0.23 -7.18 14.21
CA VAL A 300 0.32 -6.16 13.14
C VAL A 300 -0.27 -6.66 11.82
N THR A 301 -1.13 -5.86 11.20
CA THR A 301 -1.66 -6.08 9.85
C THR A 301 -1.22 -5.01 8.85
N GLY A 302 -0.84 -3.81 9.32
CA GLY A 302 -0.37 -2.71 8.48
C GLY A 302 1.01 -2.21 8.93
N TYR A 303 2.07 -2.82 8.43
CA TYR A 303 3.45 -2.57 8.86
C TYR A 303 3.96 -1.17 8.53
N TYR A 304 3.44 -0.54 7.48
CA TYR A 304 3.87 0.78 7.00
C TYR A 304 2.87 1.90 7.34
N ALA A 305 1.89 1.61 8.20
CA ALA A 305 0.86 2.55 8.62
C ALA A 305 0.86 2.72 10.13
N PRO A 306 0.91 3.95 10.67
CA PRO A 306 0.55 4.19 12.06
C PRO A 306 -0.93 3.88 12.27
N THR A 307 -1.29 3.29 13.42
CA THR A 307 -2.67 2.89 13.67
C THR A 307 -3.63 4.07 13.59
N ALA A 308 -4.72 3.88 12.84
CA ALA A 308 -5.78 4.88 12.67
C ALA A 308 -6.56 5.20 13.96
N ARG A 309 -6.37 4.41 15.03
CA ARG A 309 -7.02 4.62 16.33
C ARG A 309 -6.79 6.00 16.91
N TYR A 310 -5.60 6.54 16.68
CA TYR A 310 -5.15 7.79 17.29
C TYR A 310 -5.03 8.94 16.26
N GLY A 311 -5.42 8.72 15.01
CA GLY A 311 -5.40 9.76 13.98
C GLY A 311 -4.71 9.36 12.69
N THR A 312 -4.32 10.36 11.92
CA THR A 312 -3.70 10.22 10.60
C THR A 312 -2.18 10.03 10.69
N PRO A 313 -1.51 9.61 9.61
CA PRO A 313 -0.05 9.60 9.51
C PRO A 313 0.61 10.96 9.83
N ASP A 314 0.01 12.07 9.41
CA ASP A 314 0.52 13.40 9.73
C ASP A 314 0.33 13.78 11.21
N ASP A 315 -0.70 13.23 11.86
CA ASP A 315 -0.89 13.40 13.30
C ASP A 315 0.18 12.63 14.09
N PHE A 316 0.59 11.46 13.59
CA PHE A 316 1.69 10.71 14.19
C PHE A 316 3.04 11.40 13.94
N ARG A 317 3.25 11.99 12.76
CA ARG A 317 4.43 12.84 12.51
C ARG A 317 4.47 14.04 13.45
N TYR A 318 3.34 14.68 13.69
CA TYR A 318 3.24 15.75 14.70
C TYR A 318 3.60 15.26 16.11
N PHE A 319 3.22 14.03 16.48
CA PHE A 319 3.62 13.42 17.74
C PHE A 319 5.15 13.29 17.83
N MET A 320 5.79 12.71 16.82
CA MET A 320 7.24 12.56 16.75
C MET A 320 7.95 13.92 16.84
N ASP A 321 7.52 14.87 16.04
CA ASP A 321 8.03 16.24 15.98
C ASP A 321 7.92 16.94 17.36
N THR A 322 6.79 16.78 18.05
CA THR A 322 6.58 17.33 19.39
C THR A 322 7.55 16.72 20.41
N MET A 323 7.81 15.40 20.36
CA MET A 323 8.79 14.76 21.24
C MET A 323 10.19 15.34 20.98
N HIS A 324 10.61 15.41 19.73
CA HIS A 324 11.92 15.95 19.32
C HIS A 324 12.12 17.41 19.70
N GLN A 325 11.11 18.25 19.56
CA GLN A 325 11.16 19.65 20.00
C GLN A 325 11.28 19.79 21.54
N ASN A 326 10.94 18.77 22.29
CA ASN A 326 11.11 18.69 23.74
C ASN A 326 12.38 17.96 24.19
N ASP A 327 13.28 17.65 23.25
CA ASP A 327 14.53 16.91 23.50
C ASP A 327 14.30 15.47 23.98
N ILE A 328 13.24 14.83 23.53
CA ILE A 328 12.86 13.44 23.86
C ILE A 328 13.00 12.59 22.61
N GLY A 329 13.82 11.54 22.67
CA GLY A 329 13.91 10.53 21.62
C GLY A 329 12.73 9.57 21.64
N VAL A 330 12.39 9.00 20.48
CA VAL A 330 11.31 8.05 20.35
C VAL A 330 11.81 6.72 19.82
N ILE A 331 11.59 5.67 20.59
CA ILE A 331 11.86 4.28 20.25
C ILE A 331 10.51 3.64 19.86
N LEU A 332 10.49 2.93 18.75
CA LEU A 332 9.30 2.20 18.31
C LEU A 332 9.46 0.71 18.60
N ASP A 333 8.47 0.13 19.24
CA ASP A 333 8.38 -1.32 19.36
C ASP A 333 7.97 -1.93 18.02
N TRP A 334 8.84 -2.76 17.46
CA TRP A 334 8.74 -3.34 16.14
C TRP A 334 8.58 -4.85 16.21
N VAL A 335 7.61 -5.40 15.46
CA VAL A 335 7.18 -6.79 15.54
C VAL A 335 7.55 -7.57 14.26
N PRO A 336 8.82 -7.92 14.04
CA PRO A 336 9.26 -8.63 12.83
C PRO A 336 9.14 -10.15 12.94
N ALA A 337 8.75 -10.68 14.11
CA ALA A 337 8.78 -12.12 14.37
C ALA A 337 7.54 -12.85 13.84
N HIS A 338 6.40 -12.22 13.86
CA HIS A 338 5.13 -12.87 13.54
C HIS A 338 4.06 -11.85 13.08
N PHE A 339 2.95 -12.38 12.55
CA PHE A 339 1.77 -11.60 12.16
C PHE A 339 0.49 -12.43 12.35
N PRO A 340 -0.69 -11.79 12.47
CA PRO A 340 -1.95 -12.48 12.71
C PRO A 340 -2.46 -13.21 11.45
N ARG A 341 -3.45 -14.08 11.64
CA ARG A 341 -4.06 -14.90 10.59
C ARG A 341 -5.22 -14.22 9.88
N ASP A 342 -5.43 -12.94 10.12
CA ASP A 342 -6.50 -12.17 9.49
C ASP A 342 -6.44 -12.29 7.97
N THR A 343 -7.55 -12.72 7.37
CA THR A 343 -7.62 -13.07 5.95
C THR A 343 -7.42 -11.88 5.01
N PHE A 344 -7.67 -10.67 5.48
CA PHE A 344 -7.41 -9.45 4.73
C PHE A 344 -5.95 -8.99 4.80
N GLY A 345 -5.14 -9.52 5.73
CA GLY A 345 -3.72 -9.19 5.92
C GLY A 345 -2.78 -10.08 5.10
N LEU A 346 -1.58 -10.31 5.67
CA LEU A 346 -0.49 -11.02 4.99
C LEU A 346 -0.70 -12.53 4.84
N SER A 347 -1.55 -13.14 5.68
CA SER A 347 -1.81 -14.59 5.68
C SER A 347 -2.30 -15.07 4.31
N ALA A 348 -1.65 -16.06 3.73
CA ALA A 348 -1.95 -16.62 2.42
C ALA A 348 -2.21 -15.52 1.36
N PHE A 349 -1.30 -14.55 1.27
CA PHE A 349 -1.56 -13.27 0.60
C PHE A 349 -1.98 -13.40 -0.87
N ASP A 350 -1.30 -14.22 -1.65
CA ASP A 350 -1.61 -14.48 -3.07
C ASP A 350 -2.27 -15.86 -3.29
N GLY A 351 -2.88 -16.41 -2.25
CA GLY A 351 -3.43 -17.77 -2.22
C GLY A 351 -2.39 -18.83 -1.85
N THR A 352 -1.16 -18.42 -1.56
CA THR A 352 -0.06 -19.30 -1.10
C THR A 352 0.56 -18.75 0.18
N CYS A 353 1.42 -19.53 0.84
CA CYS A 353 2.25 -19.05 1.95
C CYS A 353 3.34 -18.12 1.42
N LEU A 354 2.96 -16.86 1.10
CA LEU A 354 3.85 -15.89 0.49
C LEU A 354 4.82 -15.26 1.50
N TYR A 355 4.29 -14.76 2.60
CA TYR A 355 5.05 -14.12 3.68
C TYR A 355 5.45 -15.12 4.76
N GLU A 356 4.58 -16.09 5.05
CA GLU A 356 4.81 -17.14 6.04
C GLU A 356 5.58 -18.35 5.50
N HIS A 357 6.14 -19.14 6.40
CA HIS A 357 6.77 -20.40 6.02
C HIS A 357 5.69 -21.47 5.72
N PHE A 358 5.90 -22.26 4.66
CA PHE A 358 4.93 -23.26 4.19
C PHE A 358 4.73 -24.41 5.22
N ASP A 359 5.82 -24.88 5.84
CA ASP A 359 5.72 -25.91 6.89
C ASP A 359 5.15 -25.28 8.17
N PRO A 360 3.97 -25.71 8.65
CA PRO A 360 3.34 -25.10 9.82
C PRO A 360 4.15 -25.26 11.11
N ARG A 361 5.10 -26.20 11.18
CA ARG A 361 6.04 -26.35 12.30
C ARG A 361 7.05 -25.19 12.37
N GLN A 362 7.31 -24.53 11.24
CA GLN A 362 8.19 -23.37 11.13
C GLN A 362 7.40 -22.07 10.85
N GLY A 363 6.18 -22.18 10.35
CA GLY A 363 5.34 -21.08 9.91
C GLY A 363 4.26 -20.66 10.90
N SER A 364 4.19 -21.27 12.11
CA SER A 364 3.11 -21.00 13.05
C SER A 364 3.59 -21.03 14.50
N HIS A 365 3.13 -20.05 15.29
CA HIS A 365 3.22 -20.06 16.75
C HIS A 365 1.92 -20.60 17.34
N PRO A 366 1.86 -21.86 17.80
CA PRO A 366 0.62 -22.45 18.32
C PRO A 366 0.05 -21.73 19.55
N HIS A 367 0.93 -21.23 20.42
CA HIS A 367 0.54 -20.54 21.65
C HIS A 367 0.01 -19.12 21.42
N TRP A 368 0.51 -18.43 20.41
CA TRP A 368 0.08 -17.05 20.09
C TRP A 368 -1.00 -17.01 19.01
N GLY A 369 -1.22 -18.14 18.31
CA GLY A 369 -2.17 -18.20 17.19
C GLY A 369 -1.72 -17.44 15.94
N THR A 370 -0.46 -17.01 15.88
CA THR A 370 0.11 -16.18 14.79
C THR A 370 0.89 -17.02 13.79
N LEU A 371 1.25 -16.41 12.66
CA LEU A 371 2.12 -16.95 11.63
C LEU A 371 3.54 -16.39 11.78
N ILE A 372 4.54 -17.17 11.34
CA ILE A 372 5.96 -16.81 11.37
C ILE A 372 6.40 -16.49 9.94
N TYR A 373 7.16 -15.41 9.79
CA TYR A 373 7.73 -15.02 8.52
C TYR A 373 8.71 -16.05 7.96
N ASN A 374 8.69 -16.22 6.64
CA ASN A 374 9.71 -16.98 5.93
C ASN A 374 10.96 -16.10 5.68
N TYR A 375 11.83 -16.00 6.67
CA TYR A 375 13.08 -15.21 6.58
C TYR A 375 14.06 -15.72 5.52
N GLY A 376 13.90 -16.97 5.05
CA GLY A 376 14.68 -17.52 3.95
C GLY A 376 14.35 -16.93 2.59
N ARG A 377 13.19 -16.26 2.45
CA ARG A 377 12.76 -15.62 1.23
C ARG A 377 13.33 -14.20 1.15
N PRO A 378 14.12 -13.87 0.11
CA PRO A 378 14.76 -12.55 0.01
C PRO A 378 13.77 -11.39 0.06
N GLU A 379 12.62 -11.51 -0.61
CA GLU A 379 11.59 -10.47 -0.68
C GLU A 379 10.94 -10.21 0.68
N VAL A 380 10.74 -11.27 1.49
CA VAL A 380 10.20 -11.14 2.86
C VAL A 380 11.21 -10.46 3.77
N LYS A 381 12.48 -10.84 3.67
CA LYS A 381 13.57 -10.17 4.37
C LYS A 381 13.67 -8.70 3.96
N ASN A 382 13.54 -8.42 2.65
CA ASN A 382 13.50 -7.06 2.12
C ASN A 382 12.34 -6.25 2.69
N PHE A 383 11.14 -6.85 2.77
CA PHE A 383 9.94 -6.24 3.37
C PHE A 383 10.20 -5.78 4.80
N LEU A 384 10.79 -6.63 5.64
CA LEU A 384 11.06 -6.32 7.03
C LEU A 384 12.16 -5.28 7.21
N ILE A 385 13.28 -5.38 6.49
CA ILE A 385 14.38 -4.41 6.58
C ILE A 385 13.92 -3.04 6.06
N ALA A 386 13.23 -3.00 4.93
CA ALA A 386 12.69 -1.77 4.38
C ALA A 386 11.67 -1.12 5.33
N ASN A 387 10.90 -1.92 6.07
CA ASN A 387 9.96 -1.43 7.08
C ASN A 387 10.68 -0.73 8.25
N ALA A 388 11.73 -1.32 8.79
CA ALA A 388 12.52 -0.67 9.84
C ALA A 388 13.12 0.66 9.35
N LEU A 389 13.64 0.69 8.13
CA LEU A 389 14.18 1.91 7.52
C LEU A 389 13.09 2.95 7.24
N PHE A 390 11.90 2.53 6.85
CA PHE A 390 10.75 3.42 6.66
C PHE A 390 10.44 4.20 7.95
N TRP A 391 10.32 3.53 9.09
CA TRP A 391 10.06 4.19 10.36
C TRP A 391 11.19 5.15 10.77
N ALA A 392 12.43 4.78 10.49
CA ALA A 392 13.57 5.65 10.78
C ALA A 392 13.66 6.88 9.87
N LYS A 393 13.26 6.75 8.59
CA LYS A 393 13.38 7.82 7.59
C LYS A 393 12.15 8.69 7.50
N GLU A 394 10.96 8.07 7.41
CA GLU A 394 9.71 8.78 7.17
C GLU A 394 9.07 9.32 8.45
N TYR A 395 9.41 8.74 9.60
CA TYR A 395 8.90 9.18 10.91
C TYR A 395 9.98 9.61 11.87
N HIS A 396 11.24 9.67 11.44
CA HIS A 396 12.40 10.11 12.23
C HIS A 396 12.60 9.31 13.53
N ALA A 397 12.15 8.06 13.61
CA ALA A 397 12.35 7.23 14.79
C ALA A 397 13.84 7.17 15.20
N ASP A 398 14.10 7.30 16.49
CA ASP A 398 15.47 7.35 17.04
C ASP A 398 16.01 5.96 17.37
N GLY A 399 15.14 5.03 17.61
CA GLY A 399 15.47 3.64 17.90
C GLY A 399 14.34 2.68 17.60
N ILE A 400 14.70 1.40 17.59
CA ILE A 400 13.76 0.29 17.42
C ILE A 400 14.00 -0.72 18.53
N ARG A 401 12.94 -1.07 19.26
CA ARG A 401 12.92 -2.26 20.12
C ARG A 401 12.39 -3.41 19.29
N MET A 402 13.14 -4.48 19.19
CA MET A 402 12.75 -5.65 18.41
C MET A 402 12.04 -6.67 19.30
N ASP A 403 10.77 -6.92 19.00
CA ASP A 403 9.98 -7.90 19.73
C ASP A 403 10.33 -9.34 19.36
N ALA A 404 10.19 -10.27 20.32
CA ALA A 404 10.25 -11.72 20.15
C ALA A 404 11.53 -12.24 19.43
N VAL A 405 12.70 -11.64 19.66
CA VAL A 405 13.96 -12.00 18.98
C VAL A 405 14.31 -13.49 19.13
N ALA A 406 14.05 -14.10 20.29
CA ALA A 406 14.30 -15.52 20.51
C ALA A 406 13.53 -16.41 19.49
N SER A 407 12.29 -16.06 19.18
CA SER A 407 11.46 -16.77 18.20
C SER A 407 11.94 -16.61 16.74
N MET A 408 12.81 -15.64 16.47
CA MET A 408 13.42 -15.46 15.16
C MET A 408 14.72 -16.27 15.02
N LEU A 409 15.42 -16.53 16.14
CA LEU A 409 16.72 -17.16 16.16
C LEU A 409 16.65 -18.66 16.42
N TYR A 410 15.66 -19.10 17.16
CA TYR A 410 15.50 -20.50 17.57
C TYR A 410 14.15 -21.01 17.11
N LEU A 411 14.15 -22.18 16.48
CA LEU A 411 12.95 -22.95 16.19
C LEU A 411 12.76 -23.89 17.37
N ASP A 412 11.66 -23.74 18.11
CA ASP A 412 11.30 -24.65 19.21
C ASP A 412 10.72 -25.96 18.67
#